data_503256b2def2aa47bea6cd66f3e49bdf
#
_entry.id   503256b2def2aa47bea6cd66f3e49bdf
#
_cell.length_a   1.000
_cell.length_b   1.000
_cell.length_c   1.000
_cell.angle_alpha   90.00
_cell.angle_beta   90.00
_cell.angle_gamma   90.00
#
_symmetry.space_group_name_H-M   'P 1'
#
loop_
_entity.id
_entity.type
_entity.pdbx_description
1 polymer ?
#
loop_
_entity_poly.entity_id
_entity_poly.type
_entity_poly.pdbx_seq_one_letter_code
_entity_poly.pdbx_strand_id
1 'polypeptide(L)'
;LGLTRATLIKALEAEGVTGLEEGYTNIHLLPMYQQKIAYGSRGFPWTSDICHREVSYEKGICPVAERFHDATFLGFAMCLHDLSEDDVDLIISSFRKVWMNFDNLRNRNCDDTVSVSR
;
A
#
# COMPACT_ATOMS: atom_id res chain seq x y z
N LEU A 1 -7.45 14.21 4.64
CA LEU A 1 -8.87 13.82 4.47
C LEU A 1 -9.46 13.15 5.73
N GLY A 2 -8.65 12.68 6.70
CA GLY A 2 -9.12 12.14 7.97
C GLY A 2 -9.64 10.69 7.95
N LEU A 3 -9.48 9.99 6.81
CA LEU A 3 -9.71 8.55 6.70
C LEU A 3 -8.40 7.80 6.56
N THR A 4 -8.33 6.63 7.16
CA THR A 4 -7.21 5.70 6.94
C THR A 4 -7.45 4.89 5.66
N ARG A 5 -6.37 4.41 5.04
CA ARG A 5 -6.45 3.48 3.90
C ARG A 5 -7.27 2.24 4.25
N ALA A 6 -7.05 1.67 5.43
CA ALA A 6 -7.77 0.49 5.88
C ALA A 6 -9.29 0.69 5.96
N THR A 7 -9.75 1.87 6.40
CA THR A 7 -11.20 2.19 6.41
C THR A 7 -11.76 2.30 5.01
N LEU A 8 -11.00 2.93 4.10
CA LEU A 8 -11.42 3.06 2.70
C LEU A 8 -11.53 1.68 2.02
N ILE A 9 -10.57 0.80 2.25
CA ILE A 9 -10.58 -0.58 1.73
C ILE A 9 -11.83 -1.31 2.23
N LYS A 10 -12.07 -1.33 3.53
CA LYS A 10 -13.26 -1.97 4.12
C LYS A 10 -14.57 -1.45 3.55
N ALA A 11 -14.65 -0.15 3.30
CA ALA A 11 -15.85 0.45 2.71
C ALA A 11 -16.05 0.01 1.26
N LEU A 12 -14.99 -0.06 0.45
CA LEU A 12 -15.05 -0.51 -0.93
C LEU A 12 -15.36 -2.02 -1.02
N GLU A 13 -14.76 -2.83 -0.16
CA GLU A 13 -15.05 -4.27 -0.06
C GLU A 13 -16.52 -4.53 0.32
N ALA A 14 -17.07 -3.73 1.23
CA ALA A 14 -18.50 -3.80 1.60
C ALA A 14 -19.44 -3.43 0.43
N GLU A 15 -18.98 -2.66 -0.53
CA GLU A 15 -19.70 -2.37 -1.78
C GLU A 15 -19.40 -3.41 -2.89
N GLY A 16 -18.66 -4.48 -2.58
CA GLY A 16 -18.36 -5.59 -3.51
C GLY A 16 -17.13 -5.40 -4.37
N VAL A 17 -16.30 -4.37 -4.14
CA VAL A 17 -15.04 -4.20 -4.86
C VAL A 17 -14.00 -5.16 -4.30
N THR A 18 -13.52 -6.10 -5.12
CA THR A 18 -12.48 -7.07 -4.78
C THR A 18 -11.18 -6.74 -5.50
N GLY A 19 -10.05 -7.33 -5.09
CA GLY A 19 -8.76 -7.11 -5.74
C GLY A 19 -8.10 -5.77 -5.39
N LEU A 20 -8.45 -5.20 -4.23
CA LEU A 20 -7.77 -4.02 -3.70
C LEU A 20 -6.42 -4.40 -3.10
N GLU A 21 -5.39 -3.60 -3.40
CA GLU A 21 -4.02 -3.84 -3.00
C GLU A 21 -3.44 -2.65 -2.23
N GLU A 22 -2.74 -2.94 -1.13
CA GLU A 22 -2.09 -1.93 -0.28
C GLU A 22 -0.64 -1.62 -0.69
N GLY A 23 -0.24 -2.09 -1.85
CA GLY A 23 1.12 -2.04 -2.34
C GLY A 23 1.86 -3.35 -2.11
N TYR A 24 3.05 -3.46 -2.72
CA TYR A 24 3.86 -4.68 -2.64
C TYR A 24 4.82 -4.62 -1.45
N THR A 25 5.98 -4.01 -1.66
CA THR A 25 6.96 -3.75 -0.59
C THR A 25 7.97 -2.72 -1.04
N ASN A 26 8.57 -2.02 -0.10
CA ASN A 26 9.69 -1.13 -0.39
C ASN A 26 10.94 -1.98 -0.70
N ILE A 27 11.38 -1.95 -1.96
CA ILE A 27 12.46 -2.81 -2.47
C ILE A 27 13.74 -2.66 -1.64
N HIS A 28 14.11 -1.42 -1.27
CA HIS A 28 15.30 -1.15 -0.46
C HIS A 28 15.23 -1.77 0.94
N LEU A 29 14.04 -2.11 1.46
CA LEU A 29 13.84 -2.76 2.76
C LEU A 29 13.82 -4.29 2.68
N LEU A 30 13.93 -4.87 1.48
CA LEU A 30 14.04 -6.33 1.35
C LEU A 30 15.30 -6.87 2.03
N PRO A 31 15.23 -8.07 2.64
CA PRO A 31 16.38 -8.67 3.34
C PRO A 31 17.66 -8.71 2.52
N MET A 32 17.55 -8.94 1.22
CA MET A 32 18.68 -8.96 0.31
C MET A 32 19.49 -7.66 0.34
N TYR A 33 18.80 -6.51 0.36
CA TYR A 33 19.47 -5.19 0.41
C TYR A 33 19.91 -4.84 1.83
N GLN A 34 19.10 -5.14 2.82
CA GLN A 34 19.43 -4.85 4.22
C GLN A 34 20.65 -5.61 4.69
N GLN A 35 20.80 -6.87 4.28
CA GLN A 35 21.92 -7.73 4.61
C GLN A 35 23.07 -7.63 3.62
N LYS A 36 22.87 -6.92 2.49
CA LYS A 36 23.83 -6.84 1.37
C LYS A 36 24.26 -8.23 0.88
N ILE A 37 23.31 -9.14 0.69
CA ILE A 37 23.53 -10.52 0.25
C ILE A 37 22.68 -10.77 -0.99
N ALA A 38 23.27 -10.69 -2.18
CA ALA A 38 22.60 -11.03 -3.43
C ALA A 38 23.07 -12.38 -3.98
N TYR A 39 24.38 -12.59 -4.05
CA TYR A 39 24.99 -13.80 -4.59
C TYR A 39 26.00 -14.37 -3.59
N GLY A 40 25.68 -15.52 -3.00
CA GLY A 40 26.49 -16.14 -1.96
C GLY A 40 26.46 -15.35 -0.63
N SER A 41 27.40 -15.67 0.27
CA SER A 41 27.41 -15.16 1.65
C SER A 41 28.45 -14.06 1.90
N ARG A 42 29.22 -13.65 0.89
CA ARG A 42 30.34 -12.71 1.04
C ARG A 42 30.01 -11.26 0.67
N GLY A 43 28.73 -10.92 0.52
CA GLY A 43 28.29 -9.55 0.27
C GLY A 43 28.45 -9.05 -1.18
N PHE A 44 28.68 -9.94 -2.16
CA PHE A 44 28.68 -9.53 -3.57
C PHE A 44 27.26 -9.08 -3.99
N PRO A 45 27.09 -7.99 -4.78
CA PRO A 45 28.13 -7.16 -5.43
C PRO A 45 28.69 -6.01 -4.57
N TRP A 46 28.15 -5.74 -3.37
CA TRP A 46 28.52 -4.56 -2.57
C TRP A 46 29.97 -4.57 -2.08
N THR A 47 30.57 -5.74 -1.92
CA THR A 47 31.97 -5.92 -1.48
C THR A 47 32.94 -6.11 -2.63
N SER A 48 32.50 -5.98 -3.88
CA SER A 48 33.34 -6.16 -5.05
C SER A 48 34.12 -4.89 -5.41
N ASP A 49 35.27 -5.05 -6.07
CA ASP A 49 36.13 -3.95 -6.50
C ASP A 49 35.44 -2.98 -7.50
N ILE A 50 34.35 -3.42 -8.12
CA ILE A 50 33.52 -2.59 -9.01
C ILE A 50 32.51 -1.73 -8.26
N CYS A 51 32.30 -1.97 -6.98
CA CYS A 51 31.37 -1.19 -6.15
C CYS A 51 32.14 -0.06 -5.45
N HIS A 52 32.21 1.10 -6.10
CA HIS A 52 32.98 2.26 -5.60
C HIS A 52 32.18 3.16 -4.64
N ARG A 53 30.96 2.81 -4.30
CA ARG A 53 30.10 3.62 -3.42
C ARG A 53 29.51 2.78 -2.31
N GLU A 54 29.61 3.29 -1.11
CA GLU A 54 28.77 2.80 -0.02
C GLU A 54 27.33 3.26 -0.23
N VAL A 55 26.39 2.31 -0.24
CA VAL A 55 24.96 2.57 -0.42
C VAL A 55 24.23 2.17 0.85
N SER A 56 23.47 3.11 1.42
CA SER A 56 22.54 2.82 2.50
C SER A 56 21.20 2.36 1.92
N TYR A 57 20.57 1.40 2.58
CA TYR A 57 19.22 0.93 2.30
C TYR A 57 18.31 1.09 3.52
N GLU A 58 18.69 1.94 4.46
CA GLU A 58 17.93 2.17 5.69
C GLU A 58 16.56 2.77 5.39
N LYS A 59 15.60 2.52 6.28
CA LYS A 59 14.30 3.19 6.23
C LYS A 59 14.52 4.71 6.35
N GLY A 60 13.81 5.45 5.51
CA GLY A 60 13.93 6.92 5.42
C GLY A 60 14.66 7.43 4.18
N ILE A 61 15.40 6.57 3.45
CA ILE A 61 16.10 7.00 2.22
C ILE A 61 15.15 7.26 1.04
N CYS A 62 13.97 6.62 1.06
CA CYS A 62 12.94 6.76 0.03
C CYS A 62 11.61 7.22 0.66
N PRO A 63 11.54 8.40 1.29
CA PRO A 63 10.42 8.80 2.15
C PRO A 63 9.07 8.85 1.41
N VAL A 64 9.08 9.16 0.12
CA VAL A 64 7.86 9.18 -0.70
C VAL A 64 7.35 7.77 -0.94
N ALA A 65 8.21 6.84 -1.36
CA ALA A 65 7.84 5.44 -1.61
C ALA A 65 7.39 4.76 -0.31
N GLU A 66 8.10 5.01 0.78
CA GLU A 66 7.77 4.49 2.10
C GLU A 66 6.40 5.00 2.56
N ARG A 67 6.11 6.30 2.42
CA ARG A 67 4.79 6.86 2.75
C ARG A 67 3.67 6.26 1.89
N PHE A 68 3.91 6.06 0.59
CA PHE A 68 2.93 5.40 -0.26
C PHE A 68 2.63 3.99 0.22
N HIS A 69 3.66 3.19 0.45
CA HIS A 69 3.51 1.82 0.91
C HIS A 69 2.88 1.75 2.31
N ASP A 70 3.38 2.56 3.25
CA ASP A 70 2.95 2.46 4.65
C ASP A 70 1.53 3.01 4.88
N ALA A 71 1.07 4.00 4.08
CA ALA A 71 -0.13 4.75 4.48
C ALA A 71 -1.13 5.13 3.37
N THR A 72 -0.69 5.38 2.12
CA THR A 72 -1.56 6.10 1.18
C THR A 72 -1.82 5.39 -0.13
N PHE A 73 -1.02 4.41 -0.52
CA PHE A 73 -1.23 3.69 -1.78
C PHE A 73 -2.43 2.75 -1.67
N LEU A 74 -3.29 2.83 -2.66
CA LEU A 74 -4.36 1.89 -2.90
C LEU A 74 -4.35 1.54 -4.38
N GLY A 75 -4.07 0.29 -4.69
CA GLY A 75 -4.11 -0.28 -6.03
C GLY A 75 -5.40 -1.05 -6.26
N PHE A 76 -5.70 -1.28 -7.53
CA PHE A 76 -6.76 -2.15 -7.96
C PHE A 76 -6.28 -3.01 -9.14
N ALA A 77 -6.28 -4.32 -8.96
CA ALA A 77 -5.71 -5.27 -9.91
C ALA A 77 -6.66 -5.60 -11.07
N MET A 78 -7.13 -4.58 -11.79
CA MET A 78 -8.08 -4.75 -12.90
C MET A 78 -7.57 -5.69 -14.01
N CYS A 79 -6.28 -5.65 -14.30
CA CYS A 79 -5.68 -6.44 -15.39
C CYS A 79 -5.62 -7.95 -15.13
N LEU A 80 -5.97 -8.40 -13.92
CA LEU A 80 -6.05 -9.83 -13.59
C LEU A 80 -7.43 -10.44 -13.89
N HIS A 81 -8.40 -9.62 -14.30
CA HIS A 81 -9.78 -10.03 -14.52
C HIS A 81 -10.24 -9.65 -15.92
N ASP A 82 -11.07 -10.50 -16.52
CA ASP A 82 -11.77 -10.21 -17.77
C ASP A 82 -13.09 -9.50 -17.41
N LEU A 83 -13.00 -8.18 -17.22
CA LEU A 83 -14.11 -7.34 -16.78
C LEU A 83 -14.94 -6.89 -18.00
N SER A 84 -16.25 -7.09 -17.92
CA SER A 84 -17.21 -6.47 -18.85
C SER A 84 -17.37 -4.97 -18.57
N GLU A 85 -18.00 -4.24 -19.48
CA GLU A 85 -18.35 -2.83 -19.27
C GLU A 85 -19.27 -2.65 -18.06
N ASP A 86 -20.22 -3.56 -17.85
CA ASP A 86 -21.12 -3.55 -16.70
C ASP A 86 -20.36 -3.75 -15.37
N ASP A 87 -19.35 -4.62 -15.33
CA ASP A 87 -18.51 -4.80 -14.15
C ASP A 87 -17.72 -3.53 -13.81
N VAL A 88 -17.18 -2.87 -14.85
CA VAL A 88 -16.46 -1.59 -14.66
C VAL A 88 -17.41 -0.51 -14.15
N ASP A 89 -18.61 -0.42 -14.66
CA ASP A 89 -19.63 0.55 -14.20
C ASP A 89 -20.05 0.29 -12.76
N LEU A 90 -20.19 -0.97 -12.33
CA LEU A 90 -20.43 -1.34 -10.94
C LEU A 90 -19.27 -0.89 -10.02
N ILE A 91 -18.03 -1.13 -10.43
CA ILE A 91 -16.85 -0.69 -9.69
C ILE A 91 -16.85 0.84 -9.56
N ILE A 92 -17.06 1.58 -10.66
CA ILE A 92 -17.13 3.04 -10.65
C ILE A 92 -18.23 3.55 -9.71
N SER A 93 -19.41 2.91 -9.75
CA SER A 93 -20.53 3.30 -8.88
C SER A 93 -20.23 3.07 -7.40
N SER A 94 -19.54 1.97 -7.07
CA SER A 94 -19.08 1.66 -5.71
C SER A 94 -18.10 2.71 -5.19
N PHE A 95 -17.09 3.08 -5.99
CA PHE A 95 -16.17 4.16 -5.65
C PHE A 95 -16.88 5.50 -5.44
N ARG A 96 -17.81 5.86 -6.33
CA ARG A 96 -18.61 7.08 -6.19
C ARG A 96 -19.45 7.07 -4.91
N LYS A 97 -20.11 5.95 -4.60
CA LYS A 97 -20.91 5.80 -3.39
C LYS A 97 -20.09 6.00 -2.12
N VAL A 98 -18.94 5.33 -2.03
CA VAL A 98 -18.01 5.49 -0.91
C VAL A 98 -17.53 6.94 -0.81
N TRP A 99 -17.18 7.58 -1.93
CA TRP A 99 -16.76 8.98 -1.96
C TRP A 99 -17.84 9.95 -1.49
N MET A 100 -19.08 9.77 -1.94
CA MET A 100 -20.21 10.62 -1.52
C MET A 100 -20.56 10.46 -0.04
N ASN A 101 -20.21 9.33 0.57
CA ASN A 101 -20.45 9.05 1.99
C ASN A 101 -19.19 9.21 2.86
N PHE A 102 -18.17 9.87 2.36
CA PHE A 102 -16.87 10.02 3.00
C PHE A 102 -16.95 10.62 4.42
N ASP A 103 -17.76 11.63 4.62
CA ASP A 103 -17.94 12.28 5.93
C ASP A 103 -18.58 11.34 6.97
N ASN A 104 -19.51 10.49 6.54
CA ASN A 104 -20.12 9.49 7.41
C ASN A 104 -19.11 8.43 7.85
N LEU A 105 -18.21 7.99 6.94
CA LEU A 105 -17.15 7.05 7.24
C LEU A 105 -16.11 7.65 8.21
N ARG A 106 -15.80 8.93 8.05
CA ARG A 106 -14.88 9.66 8.94
C ARG A 106 -15.41 9.74 10.36
N ASN A 107 -16.69 10.06 10.51
CA ASN A 107 -17.31 10.21 11.83
C ASN A 107 -17.36 8.87 12.59
N ARG A 108 -17.64 7.76 11.90
CA ARG A 108 -17.63 6.41 12.51
C ARG A 108 -16.24 6.00 13.01
N ASN A 109 -15.17 6.34 12.29
CA ASN A 109 -13.81 6.08 12.74
C ASN A 109 -13.44 6.82 14.03
N CYS A 110 -14.00 7.99 14.27
CA CYS A 110 -13.77 8.72 15.52
C CYS A 110 -14.41 8.02 16.73
N ASP A 111 -15.56 7.38 16.54
CA ASP A 111 -16.27 6.68 17.60
C ASP A 111 -15.57 5.37 18.01
N ASP A 112 -15.03 4.63 17.03
CA ASP A 112 -14.30 3.37 17.30
C ASP A 112 -12.98 3.57 18.04
N THR A 113 -12.32 4.72 17.88
CA THR A 113 -11.08 5.04 18.60
C THR A 113 -11.31 5.43 20.07
N VAL A 114 -12.50 5.88 20.42
CA VAL A 114 -12.87 6.26 21.80
C VAL A 114 -13.30 5.05 22.64
N SER A 115 -13.77 3.97 22.01
CA SER A 115 -14.24 2.77 22.72
C SER A 115 -13.15 1.81 23.16
N VAL A 116 -11.89 1.94 22.67
CA VAL A 116 -10.76 1.05 23.00
C VAL A 116 -9.93 1.53 24.22
N SER A 117 -10.25 2.69 24.76
CA SER A 117 -9.53 3.29 25.91
C SER A 117 -10.31 3.23 27.24
N ARG A 118 -11.05 2.14 27.47
CA ARG A 118 -11.63 1.82 28.79
C ARG A 118 -11.29 0.42 29.25
#